data_5c77168c977554f5b7c95881c46d5777
#
_entry.id   5c77168c977554f5b7c95881c46d5777
#
_cell.length_a   1.000
_cell.length_b   1.000
_cell.length_c   1.000
_cell.angle_alpha   90.00
_cell.angle_beta   90.00
_cell.angle_gamma   90.00
#
_symmetry.space_group_name_H-M   'P 1'
#
loop_
_entity.id
_entity.type
_entity.pdbx_description
1 polymer ?
#
loop_
_entity_poly.entity_id
_entity_poly.type
_entity_poly.pdbx_seq_one_letter_code
_entity_poly.pdbx_strand_id
1 'polypeptide(L)'
;MCRIGVFADRALARCVSPAMAIDLEPLWDFSKPELSEQRFREALATARGDDVLILQSQLARTYGLRRDFARAQETLRNIEPQIQTAGAEARVRHAIEFGRTLASAAHPPESQTPEIKELARSAYLRAFKLAKAERLDGLAVDAVHMLAFVDTAPLAQLKWGQEALAIVEASSEPSAKKWEPSLRNNVGYALHQLGRYDEAIVQFRQAVVLREITGDAEAKRAAHWMVAWTLRTLNRPDEALEIQLRLERECEAAGAPDPYVFEELEILYRAKADVVRANQYAERRKSAT
;
A
#
# COMPACT_ATOMS: atom_id res chain seq x y z
N MET A 1 -0.23 71.46 -29.44
CA MET A 1 0.06 70.62 -28.28
C MET A 1 -0.36 69.20 -28.59
N CYS A 2 0.62 68.41 -29.04
CA CYS A 2 0.41 67.01 -29.37
C CYS A 2 0.44 66.17 -28.07
N ARG A 3 -0.58 65.29 -27.83
CA ARG A 3 -0.54 64.25 -26.84
C ARG A 3 -0.22 62.94 -27.52
N ILE A 4 0.92 62.43 -27.18
CA ILE A 4 1.42 61.08 -27.59
C ILE A 4 0.71 60.06 -26.72
N GLY A 5 -0.11 59.19 -27.33
CA GLY A 5 -0.69 58.03 -26.69
C GLY A 5 0.30 56.87 -26.64
N VAL A 6 0.62 56.40 -25.44
CA VAL A 6 1.41 55.18 -25.20
C VAL A 6 0.48 53.99 -25.32
N PHE A 7 0.66 53.18 -26.37
CA PHE A 7 0.04 51.83 -26.47
C PHE A 7 0.81 50.88 -25.56
N ALA A 8 0.18 50.48 -24.47
CA ALA A 8 0.66 49.38 -23.64
C ALA A 8 0.28 48.05 -24.29
N ASP A 9 1.29 47.37 -24.77
CA ASP A 9 1.19 46.02 -25.30
C ASP A 9 0.84 45.06 -24.13
N ARG A 10 -0.43 44.68 -24.02
CA ARG A 10 -0.87 43.64 -23.08
C ARG A 10 -0.51 42.29 -23.70
N ALA A 11 0.64 41.75 -23.32
CA ALA A 11 0.95 40.34 -23.52
C ALA A 11 -0.17 39.52 -22.88
N LEU A 12 -0.98 38.90 -23.72
CA LEU A 12 -1.95 37.87 -23.31
C LEU A 12 -1.17 36.70 -22.75
N ALA A 13 -1.01 36.66 -21.44
CA ALA A 13 -0.65 35.42 -20.74
C ALA A 13 -1.77 34.42 -21.07
N ARG A 14 -1.49 33.50 -21.98
CA ARG A 14 -2.31 32.30 -22.19
C ARG A 14 -2.37 31.57 -20.84
N CYS A 15 -3.50 31.67 -20.15
CA CYS A 15 -3.84 30.70 -19.12
C CYS A 15 -3.88 29.31 -19.81
N VAL A 16 -2.77 28.62 -19.77
CA VAL A 16 -2.78 27.16 -20.03
C VAL A 16 -3.53 26.60 -18.85
N SER A 17 -4.75 26.15 -19.06
CA SER A 17 -5.46 25.31 -18.09
C SER A 17 -4.49 24.19 -17.71
N PRO A 18 -4.29 23.89 -16.41
CA PRO A 18 -3.49 22.74 -16.04
C PRO A 18 -4.10 21.54 -16.76
N ALA A 19 -3.32 20.89 -17.63
CA ALA A 19 -3.71 19.64 -18.23
C ALA A 19 -4.10 18.72 -17.07
N MET A 20 -5.33 18.17 -17.10
CA MET A 20 -5.74 17.23 -16.07
C MET A 20 -4.73 16.10 -16.08
N ALA A 21 -4.13 15.82 -14.90
CA ALA A 21 -3.21 14.71 -14.74
C ALA A 21 -3.88 13.40 -15.21
N ILE A 22 -3.09 12.54 -15.81
CA ILE A 22 -3.60 11.24 -16.31
C ILE A 22 -4.23 10.43 -15.17
N ASP A 23 -5.46 9.96 -15.38
CA ASP A 23 -6.11 9.03 -14.46
C ASP A 23 -5.54 7.62 -14.67
N LEU A 24 -4.84 7.13 -13.67
CA LEU A 24 -4.20 5.81 -13.69
C LEU A 24 -5.11 4.69 -13.18
N GLU A 25 -6.19 5.02 -12.45
CA GLU A 25 -7.02 4.03 -11.78
C GLU A 25 -7.64 3.01 -12.75
N PRO A 26 -8.26 3.40 -13.87
CA PRO A 26 -8.84 2.46 -14.84
C PRO A 26 -7.78 1.64 -15.60
N LEU A 27 -6.52 2.05 -15.57
CA LEU A 27 -5.43 1.34 -16.26
C LEU A 27 -4.86 0.19 -15.42
N TRP A 28 -5.06 0.21 -14.09
CA TRP A 28 -4.56 -0.80 -13.18
C TRP A 28 -5.49 -2.00 -13.01
N ASP A 29 -4.91 -3.18 -13.11
CA ASP A 29 -5.38 -4.45 -12.57
C ASP A 29 -4.19 -5.13 -11.88
N PHE A 30 -4.12 -5.01 -10.56
CA PHE A 30 -2.98 -5.54 -9.78
C PHE A 30 -2.91 -7.07 -9.78
N SER A 31 -4.03 -7.76 -10.05
CA SER A 31 -4.08 -9.21 -10.18
C SER A 31 -3.57 -9.69 -11.54
N LYS A 32 -3.53 -8.79 -12.55
CA LYS A 32 -3.11 -9.06 -13.92
C LYS A 32 -2.16 -7.97 -14.43
N PRO A 33 -0.89 -7.94 -13.94
CA PRO A 33 0.07 -6.91 -14.32
C PRO A 33 0.33 -6.81 -15.84
N GLU A 34 0.18 -7.91 -16.57
CA GLU A 34 0.31 -7.94 -18.03
C GLU A 34 -0.80 -7.12 -18.73
N LEU A 35 -2.03 -7.20 -18.23
CA LEU A 35 -3.13 -6.40 -18.73
C LEU A 35 -2.92 -4.93 -18.43
N SER A 36 -2.40 -4.60 -17.24
CA SER A 36 -2.03 -3.24 -16.90
C SER A 36 -0.91 -2.72 -17.80
N GLU A 37 0.11 -3.53 -18.09
CA GLU A 37 1.17 -3.19 -19.04
C GLU A 37 0.60 -2.82 -20.42
N GLN A 38 -0.32 -3.63 -20.94
CA GLN A 38 -0.96 -3.36 -22.22
C GLN A 38 -1.68 -2.01 -22.22
N ARG A 39 -2.52 -1.75 -21.21
CA ARG A 39 -3.28 -0.50 -21.08
C ARG A 39 -2.35 0.72 -20.97
N PHE A 40 -1.24 0.62 -20.23
CA PHE A 40 -0.26 1.69 -20.14
C PHE A 40 0.44 1.95 -21.47
N ARG A 41 0.76 0.91 -22.26
CA ARG A 41 1.34 1.07 -23.59
C ARG A 41 0.38 1.73 -24.57
N GLU A 42 -0.91 1.37 -24.52
CA GLU A 42 -1.95 2.01 -25.30
C GLU A 42 -2.10 3.49 -24.93
N ALA A 43 -2.12 3.82 -23.63
CA ALA A 43 -2.19 5.20 -23.16
C ALA A 43 -0.96 6.03 -23.57
N LEU A 44 0.24 5.44 -23.60
CA LEU A 44 1.47 6.09 -24.06
C LEU A 44 1.40 6.59 -25.50
N ALA A 45 0.62 5.97 -26.39
CA ALA A 45 0.51 6.38 -27.78
C ALA A 45 -0.02 7.82 -27.94
N THR A 46 -0.81 8.29 -26.98
CA THR A 46 -1.43 9.64 -27.00
C THR A 46 -0.89 10.57 -25.92
N ALA A 47 -0.17 10.04 -24.94
CA ALA A 47 0.38 10.83 -23.83
C ALA A 47 1.36 11.89 -24.26
N ARG A 48 1.48 12.98 -23.49
CA ARG A 48 2.42 14.08 -23.74
C ARG A 48 3.00 14.58 -22.41
N GLY A 49 4.17 15.20 -22.47
CA GLY A 49 4.81 15.82 -21.31
C GLY A 49 5.02 14.83 -20.17
N ASP A 50 4.66 15.23 -18.96
CA ASP A 50 4.85 14.44 -17.74
C ASP A 50 4.02 13.15 -17.71
N ASP A 51 2.87 13.09 -18.41
CA ASP A 51 2.06 11.87 -18.49
C ASP A 51 2.85 10.71 -19.10
N VAL A 52 3.76 10.98 -20.04
CA VAL A 52 4.67 9.96 -20.61
C VAL A 52 5.55 9.38 -19.51
N LEU A 53 6.13 10.23 -18.67
CA LEU A 53 7.03 9.84 -17.59
C LEU A 53 6.29 9.08 -16.48
N ILE A 54 5.09 9.53 -16.16
CA ILE A 54 4.19 8.86 -15.21
C ILE A 54 3.86 7.45 -15.70
N LEU A 55 3.39 7.32 -16.95
CA LEU A 55 3.05 6.01 -17.53
C LEU A 55 4.26 5.08 -17.61
N GLN A 56 5.44 5.58 -17.97
CA GLN A 56 6.66 4.78 -17.98
C GLN A 56 7.07 4.31 -16.58
N SER A 57 6.87 5.16 -15.56
CA SER A 57 7.07 4.74 -14.16
C SER A 57 6.08 3.63 -13.76
N GLN A 58 4.82 3.70 -14.21
CA GLN A 58 3.85 2.64 -13.95
C GLN A 58 4.13 1.36 -14.75
N LEU A 59 4.66 1.46 -15.97
CA LEU A 59 5.18 0.29 -16.69
C LEU A 59 6.30 -0.41 -15.91
N ALA A 60 7.24 0.35 -15.35
CA ALA A 60 8.28 -0.22 -14.49
C ALA A 60 7.68 -0.97 -13.29
N ARG A 61 6.58 -0.45 -12.69
CA ARG A 61 5.87 -1.15 -11.62
C ARG A 61 5.26 -2.48 -12.09
N THR A 62 4.71 -2.58 -13.32
CA THR A 62 4.18 -3.85 -13.82
C THR A 62 5.27 -4.91 -13.94
N TYR A 63 6.50 -4.51 -14.32
CA TYR A 63 7.64 -5.43 -14.35
C TYR A 63 8.07 -5.84 -12.94
N GLY A 64 8.14 -4.88 -12.00
CA GLY A 64 8.47 -5.16 -10.60
C GLY A 64 7.50 -6.14 -9.94
N LEU A 65 6.19 -6.04 -10.21
CA LEU A 65 5.18 -6.99 -9.73
C LEU A 65 5.42 -8.42 -10.24
N ARG A 66 5.96 -8.56 -11.45
CA ARG A 66 6.37 -9.83 -12.05
C ARG A 66 7.81 -10.25 -11.70
N ARG A 67 8.46 -9.52 -10.78
CA ARG A 67 9.84 -9.72 -10.36
C ARG A 67 10.90 -9.51 -11.46
N ASP A 68 10.54 -8.89 -12.58
CA ASP A 68 11.49 -8.46 -13.62
C ASP A 68 12.09 -7.09 -13.24
N PHE A 69 12.85 -7.10 -12.15
CA PHE A 69 13.45 -5.88 -11.58
C PHE A 69 14.49 -5.25 -12.52
N ALA A 70 15.19 -6.06 -13.32
CA ALA A 70 16.17 -5.56 -14.27
C ALA A 70 15.51 -4.66 -15.34
N ARG A 71 14.41 -5.12 -15.92
CA ARG A 71 13.64 -4.37 -16.90
C ARG A 71 12.95 -3.15 -16.28
N ALA A 72 12.45 -3.28 -15.06
CA ALA A 72 11.89 -2.15 -14.32
C ALA A 72 12.92 -1.04 -14.13
N GLN A 73 14.14 -1.38 -13.68
CA GLN A 73 15.24 -0.42 -13.50
C GLN A 73 15.70 0.20 -14.82
N GLU A 74 15.80 -0.59 -15.90
CA GLU A 74 16.13 -0.08 -17.22
C GLU A 74 15.11 0.96 -17.69
N THR A 75 13.81 0.66 -17.54
CA THR A 75 12.73 1.58 -17.89
C THR A 75 12.85 2.91 -17.13
N LEU A 76 13.11 2.86 -15.83
CA LEU A 76 13.27 4.07 -15.00
C LEU A 76 14.55 4.84 -15.36
N ARG A 77 15.67 4.17 -15.60
CA ARG A 77 16.93 4.83 -16.04
C ARG A 77 16.77 5.58 -17.36
N ASN A 78 16.00 5.03 -18.29
CA ASN A 78 15.79 5.65 -19.61
C ASN A 78 15.06 6.97 -19.54
N ILE A 79 14.26 7.21 -18.50
CA ILE A 79 13.54 8.47 -18.29
C ILE A 79 14.22 9.40 -17.27
N GLU A 80 15.26 8.96 -16.57
CA GLU A 80 15.93 9.73 -15.52
C GLU A 80 16.33 11.15 -15.95
N PRO A 81 16.90 11.38 -17.17
CA PRO A 81 17.24 12.73 -17.60
C PRO A 81 16.02 13.68 -17.66
N GLN A 82 14.86 13.19 -18.11
CA GLN A 82 13.64 13.98 -18.22
C GLN A 82 13.01 14.21 -16.84
N ILE A 83 13.12 13.25 -15.94
CA ILE A 83 12.59 13.33 -14.56
C ILE A 83 13.19 14.52 -13.80
N GLN A 84 14.44 14.89 -14.06
CA GLN A 84 15.11 16.02 -13.37
C GLN A 84 14.36 17.35 -13.53
N THR A 85 13.69 17.56 -14.66
CA THR A 85 12.95 18.79 -14.99
C THR A 85 11.44 18.62 -14.98
N ALA A 86 10.95 17.41 -14.71
CA ALA A 86 9.53 17.08 -14.68
C ALA A 86 8.82 17.69 -13.45
N GLY A 87 7.50 17.77 -13.54
CA GLY A 87 6.66 18.16 -12.42
C GLY A 87 6.72 17.20 -11.22
N ALA A 88 6.21 17.66 -10.12
CA ALA A 88 6.35 16.96 -8.83
C ALA A 88 5.78 15.53 -8.86
N GLU A 89 4.61 15.32 -9.46
CA GLU A 89 3.97 14.00 -9.51
C GLU A 89 4.83 12.97 -10.25
N ALA A 90 5.36 13.30 -11.43
CA ALA A 90 6.23 12.40 -12.19
C ALA A 90 7.49 12.05 -11.41
N ARG A 91 8.11 13.03 -10.75
CA ARG A 91 9.30 12.87 -9.91
C ARG A 91 9.03 11.97 -8.69
N VAL A 92 7.90 12.16 -8.04
CA VAL A 92 7.49 11.35 -6.87
C VAL A 92 7.23 9.91 -7.29
N ARG A 93 6.45 9.69 -8.35
CA ARG A 93 6.16 8.35 -8.86
C ARG A 93 7.42 7.62 -9.28
N HIS A 94 8.29 8.27 -10.04
CA HIS A 94 9.59 7.70 -10.41
C HIS A 94 10.39 7.27 -9.18
N ALA A 95 10.51 8.12 -8.16
CA ALA A 95 11.28 7.81 -6.96
C ALA A 95 10.68 6.64 -6.15
N ILE A 96 9.34 6.55 -6.05
CA ILE A 96 8.66 5.41 -5.41
C ILE A 96 8.96 4.12 -6.19
N GLU A 97 8.77 4.13 -7.51
CA GLU A 97 8.97 2.93 -8.32
C GLU A 97 10.44 2.51 -8.36
N PHE A 98 11.37 3.46 -8.39
CA PHE A 98 12.80 3.15 -8.25
C PHE A 98 13.09 2.46 -6.91
N GLY A 99 12.58 2.98 -5.80
CA GLY A 99 12.69 2.33 -4.49
C GLY A 99 12.12 0.91 -4.50
N ARG A 100 10.96 0.68 -5.15
CA ARG A 100 10.32 -0.64 -5.29
C ARG A 100 11.15 -1.63 -6.09
N THR A 101 11.97 -1.18 -7.02
CA THR A 101 12.90 -2.09 -7.73
C THR A 101 14.07 -2.56 -6.87
N LEU A 102 14.31 -1.89 -5.75
CA LEU A 102 15.37 -2.21 -4.80
C LEU A 102 14.85 -3.00 -3.60
N ALA A 103 13.74 -2.55 -3.00
CA ALA A 103 13.18 -3.18 -1.80
C ALA A 103 11.64 -3.05 -1.79
N SER A 104 10.96 -4.19 -1.82
CA SER A 104 9.51 -4.32 -1.72
C SER A 104 9.16 -5.73 -1.25
N ALA A 105 7.88 -5.99 -0.96
CA ALA A 105 7.39 -7.32 -0.59
C ALA A 105 7.63 -8.40 -1.67
N ALA A 106 7.88 -8.00 -2.93
CA ALA A 106 8.15 -8.94 -4.02
C ALA A 106 9.58 -9.49 -4.03
N HIS A 107 10.51 -8.90 -3.25
CA HIS A 107 11.90 -9.33 -3.19
C HIS A 107 12.10 -10.48 -2.23
N PRO A 108 12.94 -11.47 -2.58
CA PRO A 108 13.32 -12.51 -1.64
C PRO A 108 14.19 -11.94 -0.51
N PRO A 109 14.04 -12.43 0.74
CA PRO A 109 14.74 -11.89 1.91
C PRO A 109 16.27 -11.79 1.75
N GLU A 110 16.88 -12.75 1.08
CA GLU A 110 18.33 -12.83 0.84
C GLU A 110 18.86 -11.70 -0.05
N SER A 111 18.02 -11.08 -0.87
CA SER A 111 18.39 -9.95 -1.72
C SER A 111 18.37 -8.60 -0.99
N GLN A 112 17.85 -8.58 0.26
CA GLN A 112 17.59 -7.36 1.00
C GLN A 112 18.76 -7.01 1.93
N THR A 113 19.92 -6.67 1.34
CA THR A 113 21.10 -6.23 2.11
C THR A 113 20.86 -4.86 2.75
N PRO A 114 21.62 -4.50 3.82
CA PRO A 114 21.52 -3.17 4.44
C PRO A 114 21.73 -2.02 3.44
N GLU A 115 22.66 -2.17 2.50
CA GLU A 115 23.00 -1.17 1.49
C GLU A 115 21.83 -0.95 0.51
N ILE A 116 21.21 -2.04 0.05
CA ILE A 116 20.03 -1.99 -0.84
C ILE A 116 18.85 -1.36 -0.13
N LYS A 117 18.63 -1.74 1.13
CA LYS A 117 17.57 -1.11 1.96
C LYS A 117 17.80 0.38 2.14
N GLU A 118 19.03 0.83 2.37
CA GLU A 118 19.32 2.26 2.52
C GLU A 118 19.13 3.05 1.22
N LEU A 119 19.49 2.47 0.06
CA LEU A 119 19.19 3.06 -1.25
C LEU A 119 17.68 3.20 -1.47
N ALA A 120 16.92 2.15 -1.20
CA ALA A 120 15.46 2.19 -1.29
C ALA A 120 14.86 3.21 -0.31
N ARG A 121 15.33 3.20 0.93
CA ARG A 121 14.93 4.16 1.97
C ARG A 121 15.15 5.60 1.53
N SER A 122 16.31 5.90 0.96
CA SER A 122 16.63 7.23 0.43
C SER A 122 15.68 7.64 -0.68
N ALA A 123 15.32 6.72 -1.59
CA ALA A 123 14.36 6.98 -2.67
C ALA A 123 12.96 7.28 -2.11
N TYR A 124 12.46 6.45 -1.19
CA TYR A 124 11.16 6.66 -0.54
C TYR A 124 11.08 7.94 0.28
N LEU A 125 12.15 8.30 1.00
CA LEU A 125 12.21 9.56 1.75
C LEU A 125 12.20 10.78 0.84
N ARG A 126 12.90 10.74 -0.32
CA ARG A 126 12.82 11.82 -1.32
C ARG A 126 11.41 11.96 -1.86
N ALA A 127 10.78 10.82 -2.23
CA ALA A 127 9.40 10.81 -2.70
C ALA A 127 8.44 11.40 -1.66
N PHE A 128 8.53 10.94 -0.42
CA PHE A 128 7.70 11.42 0.69
C PHE A 128 7.83 12.92 0.93
N LYS A 129 9.07 13.42 1.03
CA LYS A 129 9.32 14.85 1.27
C LYS A 129 8.75 15.71 0.15
N LEU A 130 8.93 15.32 -1.11
CA LEU A 130 8.41 16.05 -2.26
C LEU A 130 6.89 15.97 -2.32
N ALA A 131 6.30 14.78 -2.16
CA ALA A 131 4.85 14.60 -2.18
C ALA A 131 4.16 15.44 -1.09
N LYS A 132 4.72 15.47 0.13
CA LYS A 132 4.20 16.27 1.23
C LYS A 132 4.29 17.77 0.94
N ALA A 133 5.39 18.25 0.37
CA ALA A 133 5.56 19.66 0.00
C ALA A 133 4.57 20.11 -1.06
N GLU A 134 4.27 19.26 -2.03
CA GLU A 134 3.39 19.53 -3.17
C GLU A 134 1.94 19.09 -2.93
N ARG A 135 1.60 18.66 -1.72
CA ARG A 135 0.26 18.21 -1.31
C ARG A 135 -0.30 17.06 -2.16
N LEU A 136 0.55 16.16 -2.60
CA LEU A 136 0.20 14.92 -3.28
C LEU A 136 -0.04 13.82 -2.21
N ASP A 137 -1.10 13.98 -1.44
CA ASP A 137 -1.31 13.21 -0.20
C ASP A 137 -1.35 11.71 -0.44
N GLY A 138 -2.03 11.26 -1.51
CA GLY A 138 -2.07 9.83 -1.86
C GLY A 138 -0.68 9.25 -2.16
N LEU A 139 0.20 10.01 -2.81
CA LEU A 139 1.58 9.60 -3.08
C LEU A 139 2.47 9.72 -1.84
N ALA A 140 2.21 10.70 -0.96
CA ALA A 140 2.91 10.80 0.32
C ALA A 140 2.64 9.57 1.19
N VAL A 141 1.38 9.12 1.26
CA VAL A 141 0.99 7.90 1.98
C VAL A 141 1.64 6.66 1.37
N ASP A 142 1.66 6.54 0.03
CA ASP A 142 2.30 5.42 -0.67
C ASP A 142 3.80 5.36 -0.34
N ALA A 143 4.51 6.48 -0.38
CA ALA A 143 5.93 6.55 -0.05
C ALA A 143 6.22 6.16 1.41
N VAL A 144 5.40 6.63 2.36
CA VAL A 144 5.50 6.28 3.79
C VAL A 144 5.21 4.79 4.01
N HIS A 145 4.20 4.25 3.33
CA HIS A 145 3.90 2.82 3.37
C HIS A 145 5.11 1.98 2.94
N MET A 146 5.80 2.41 1.88
CA MET A 146 7.02 1.72 1.43
C MET A 146 8.19 1.84 2.41
N LEU A 147 8.29 2.92 3.20
CA LEU A 147 9.28 3.03 4.26
C LEU A 147 9.13 1.95 5.34
N ALA A 148 7.90 1.51 5.64
CA ALA A 148 7.65 0.43 6.58
C ALA A 148 8.19 -0.96 6.12
N PHE A 149 8.48 -1.14 4.82
CA PHE A 149 9.13 -2.36 4.31
C PHE A 149 10.64 -2.37 4.49
N VAL A 150 11.28 -1.21 4.60
CA VAL A 150 12.73 -1.09 4.80
C VAL A 150 13.09 -0.86 6.26
N ASP A 151 12.29 -0.10 6.99
CA ASP A 151 12.41 0.15 8.43
C ASP A 151 11.52 -0.87 9.19
N THR A 152 11.99 -2.11 9.30
CA THR A 152 11.18 -3.25 9.78
C THR A 152 11.06 -3.38 11.30
N ALA A 153 11.77 -2.56 12.08
CA ALA A 153 11.60 -2.55 13.54
C ALA A 153 10.19 -2.09 13.93
N PRO A 154 9.47 -2.77 14.85
CA PRO A 154 8.08 -2.44 15.18
C PRO A 154 7.84 -0.98 15.55
N LEU A 155 8.77 -0.36 16.26
CA LEU A 155 8.67 1.06 16.61
C LEU A 155 8.78 1.98 15.39
N ALA A 156 9.62 1.65 14.42
CA ALA A 156 9.75 2.40 13.17
C ALA A 156 8.49 2.23 12.30
N GLN A 157 7.98 1.00 12.19
CA GLN A 157 6.72 0.73 11.48
C GLN A 157 5.54 1.48 12.11
N LEU A 158 5.46 1.50 13.45
CA LEU A 158 4.45 2.29 14.16
C LEU A 158 4.55 3.78 13.83
N LYS A 159 5.76 4.35 13.87
CA LYS A 159 6.00 5.76 13.54
C LYS A 159 5.54 6.08 12.11
N TRP A 160 5.94 5.28 11.12
CA TRP A 160 5.54 5.49 9.73
C TRP A 160 4.04 5.31 9.53
N GLY A 161 3.43 4.31 10.17
CA GLY A 161 1.99 4.09 10.13
C GLY A 161 1.19 5.27 10.71
N GLN A 162 1.65 5.83 11.82
CA GLN A 162 1.03 7.01 12.44
C GLN A 162 1.19 8.27 11.58
N GLU A 163 2.36 8.50 10.97
CA GLU A 163 2.57 9.60 10.01
C GLU A 163 1.63 9.48 8.81
N ALA A 164 1.48 8.26 8.25
CA ALA A 164 0.56 8.02 7.15
C ALA A 164 -0.91 8.26 7.55
N LEU A 165 -1.34 7.79 8.73
CA LEU A 165 -2.69 8.04 9.23
C LEU A 165 -2.96 9.53 9.43
N ALA A 166 -2.00 10.30 9.96
CA ALA A 166 -2.14 11.74 10.13
C ALA A 166 -2.36 12.45 8.78
N ILE A 167 -1.67 12.02 7.71
CA ILE A 167 -1.90 12.54 6.37
C ILE A 167 -3.31 12.19 5.89
N VAL A 168 -3.72 10.93 6.03
CA VAL A 168 -5.05 10.47 5.61
C VAL A 168 -6.16 11.22 6.35
N GLU A 169 -6.03 11.43 7.65
CA GLU A 169 -7.02 12.14 8.46
C GLU A 169 -7.17 13.60 8.02
N ALA A 170 -6.07 14.28 7.69
CA ALA A 170 -6.05 15.67 7.26
C ALA A 170 -6.43 15.86 5.77
N SER A 171 -6.30 14.82 4.94
CA SER A 171 -6.50 14.91 3.49
C SER A 171 -7.98 14.86 3.11
N SER A 172 -8.33 15.52 2.01
CA SER A 172 -9.62 15.35 1.31
C SER A 172 -9.49 14.49 0.04
N GLU A 173 -8.27 14.06 -0.33
CA GLU A 173 -8.05 13.27 -1.55
C GLU A 173 -8.58 11.83 -1.40
N PRO A 174 -9.43 11.33 -2.32
CA PRO A 174 -9.85 9.93 -2.33
C PRO A 174 -8.66 8.97 -2.43
N SER A 175 -7.63 9.35 -3.17
CA SER A 175 -6.38 8.58 -3.35
C SER A 175 -5.63 8.36 -2.04
N ALA A 176 -5.73 9.28 -1.06
CA ALA A 176 -5.20 9.12 0.28
C ALA A 176 -6.16 8.32 1.18
N LYS A 177 -7.45 8.68 1.16
CA LYS A 177 -8.48 8.06 2.03
C LYS A 177 -8.58 6.54 1.86
N LYS A 178 -8.43 6.02 0.66
CA LYS A 178 -8.48 4.58 0.38
C LYS A 178 -7.42 3.75 1.13
N TRP A 179 -6.37 4.39 1.65
CA TRP A 179 -5.32 3.70 2.40
C TRP A 179 -5.70 3.41 3.86
N GLU A 180 -6.67 4.15 4.42
CA GLU A 180 -6.97 4.12 5.85
C GLU A 180 -7.18 2.71 6.42
N PRO A 181 -7.96 1.81 5.80
CA PRO A 181 -8.18 0.47 6.34
C PRO A 181 -6.89 -0.33 6.49
N SER A 182 -6.01 -0.26 5.48
CA SER A 182 -4.72 -0.95 5.49
C SER A 182 -3.74 -0.35 6.50
N LEU A 183 -3.71 0.98 6.61
CA LEU A 183 -2.87 1.67 7.59
C LEU A 183 -3.28 1.37 9.03
N ARG A 184 -4.59 1.34 9.32
CA ARG A 184 -5.11 0.93 10.64
C ARG A 184 -4.66 -0.48 10.99
N ASN A 185 -4.74 -1.40 10.03
CA ASN A 185 -4.25 -2.77 10.21
C ASN A 185 -2.73 -2.80 10.49
N ASN A 186 -1.93 -2.06 9.73
CA ASN A 186 -0.48 -2.02 9.89
C ASN A 186 -0.06 -1.39 11.23
N VAL A 187 -0.72 -0.32 11.65
CA VAL A 187 -0.51 0.30 12.97
C VAL A 187 -0.91 -0.67 14.09
N GLY A 188 -2.05 -1.34 13.96
CA GLY A 188 -2.48 -2.39 14.89
C GLY A 188 -1.44 -3.51 15.02
N TYR A 189 -0.90 -3.97 13.89
CA TYR A 189 0.13 -5.00 13.87
C TYR A 189 1.42 -4.54 14.58
N ALA A 190 1.90 -3.33 14.29
CA ALA A 190 3.08 -2.78 14.95
C ALA A 190 2.88 -2.62 16.47
N LEU A 191 1.70 -2.16 16.89
CA LEU A 191 1.32 -2.07 18.31
C LEU A 191 1.29 -3.45 18.97
N HIS A 192 0.73 -4.45 18.29
CA HIS A 192 0.71 -5.82 18.79
C HIS A 192 2.12 -6.38 18.99
N GLN A 193 3.03 -6.15 18.03
CA GLN A 193 4.44 -6.56 18.14
C GLN A 193 5.18 -5.85 19.31
N LEU A 194 4.72 -4.67 19.69
CA LEU A 194 5.23 -3.92 20.85
C LEU A 194 4.57 -4.32 22.17
N GLY A 195 3.66 -5.30 22.19
CA GLY A 195 2.93 -5.71 23.39
C GLY A 195 1.81 -4.74 23.81
N ARG A 196 1.48 -3.74 22.97
CA ARG A 196 0.44 -2.72 23.22
C ARG A 196 -0.92 -3.21 22.71
N TYR A 197 -1.39 -4.34 23.26
CA TYR A 197 -2.53 -5.09 22.73
C TYR A 197 -3.87 -4.34 22.79
N ASP A 198 -4.11 -3.56 23.86
CA ASP A 198 -5.34 -2.75 23.98
C ASP A 198 -5.42 -1.65 22.92
N GLU A 199 -4.28 -1.08 22.55
CA GLU A 199 -4.23 -0.11 21.45
C GLU A 199 -4.31 -0.80 20.08
N ALA A 200 -3.69 -1.96 19.93
CA ALA A 200 -3.74 -2.75 18.71
C ALA A 200 -5.19 -3.13 18.34
N ILE A 201 -5.96 -3.64 19.32
CA ILE A 201 -7.34 -4.07 19.06
C ILE A 201 -8.25 -2.92 18.65
N VAL A 202 -8.00 -1.70 19.13
CA VAL A 202 -8.73 -0.49 18.69
C VAL A 202 -8.48 -0.25 17.21
N GLN A 203 -7.22 -0.30 16.75
CA GLN A 203 -6.88 -0.10 15.35
C GLN A 203 -7.47 -1.20 14.45
N PHE A 204 -7.39 -2.46 14.85
CA PHE A 204 -7.97 -3.55 14.09
C PHE A 204 -9.50 -3.45 13.98
N ARG A 205 -10.21 -3.06 15.05
CA ARG A 205 -11.66 -2.84 15.00
C ARG A 205 -12.03 -1.69 14.06
N GLN A 206 -11.25 -0.61 14.03
CA GLN A 206 -11.45 0.47 13.07
C GLN A 206 -11.23 -0.02 11.63
N ALA A 207 -10.20 -0.84 11.39
CA ALA A 207 -9.97 -1.46 10.09
C ALA A 207 -11.16 -2.34 9.67
N VAL A 208 -11.76 -3.13 10.58
CA VAL A 208 -12.96 -3.93 10.32
C VAL A 208 -14.11 -3.05 9.83
N VAL A 209 -14.45 -1.98 10.57
CA VAL A 209 -15.54 -1.06 10.19
C VAL A 209 -15.34 -0.49 8.78
N LEU A 210 -14.12 -0.06 8.48
CA LEU A 210 -13.80 0.50 7.17
C LEU A 210 -13.86 -0.56 6.05
N ARG A 211 -13.45 -1.81 6.33
CA ARG A 211 -13.53 -2.92 5.36
C ARG A 211 -14.97 -3.39 5.10
N GLU A 212 -15.86 -3.23 6.05
CA GLU A 212 -17.29 -3.51 5.82
C GLU A 212 -17.89 -2.57 4.77
N ILE A 213 -17.44 -1.33 4.72
CA ILE A 213 -17.90 -0.32 3.75
C ILE A 213 -17.34 -0.61 2.35
N THR A 214 -16.09 -1.06 2.23
CA THR A 214 -15.44 -1.28 0.93
C THR A 214 -15.89 -2.54 0.20
N GLY A 215 -16.50 -3.50 0.89
CA GLY A 215 -17.04 -4.72 0.29
C GLY A 215 -16.00 -5.79 -0.10
N ASP A 216 -14.73 -5.59 0.20
CA ASP A 216 -13.66 -6.58 -0.02
C ASP A 216 -13.75 -7.68 1.04
N ALA A 217 -14.31 -8.83 0.66
CA ALA A 217 -14.58 -9.94 1.56
C ALA A 217 -13.31 -10.57 2.16
N GLU A 218 -12.24 -10.68 1.39
CA GLU A 218 -10.97 -11.25 1.84
C GLU A 218 -10.30 -10.33 2.86
N ALA A 219 -10.16 -9.04 2.52
CA ALA A 219 -9.57 -8.06 3.42
C ALA A 219 -10.41 -7.88 4.71
N LYS A 220 -11.75 -8.04 4.63
CA LYS A 220 -12.63 -8.04 5.79
C LYS A 220 -12.35 -9.24 6.69
N ARG A 221 -12.24 -10.46 6.14
CA ARG A 221 -11.88 -11.65 6.91
C ARG A 221 -10.53 -11.50 7.58
N ALA A 222 -9.52 -10.99 6.87
CA ALA A 222 -8.19 -10.72 7.44
C ALA A 222 -8.26 -9.74 8.62
N ALA A 223 -9.04 -8.66 8.53
CA ALA A 223 -9.20 -7.70 9.62
C ALA A 223 -9.87 -8.33 10.85
N HIS A 224 -10.91 -9.15 10.67
CA HIS A 224 -11.53 -9.90 11.77
C HIS A 224 -10.55 -10.92 12.39
N TRP A 225 -9.73 -11.58 11.58
CA TRP A 225 -8.70 -12.48 12.08
C TRP A 225 -7.74 -11.77 13.02
N MET A 226 -7.28 -10.55 12.67
CA MET A 226 -6.40 -9.74 13.51
C MET A 226 -7.05 -9.38 14.86
N VAL A 227 -8.35 -9.11 14.86
CA VAL A 227 -9.11 -8.89 16.10
C VAL A 227 -9.12 -10.15 16.97
N ALA A 228 -9.43 -11.31 16.40
CA ALA A 228 -9.48 -12.57 17.14
C ALA A 228 -8.11 -12.96 17.70
N TRP A 229 -7.05 -12.84 16.90
CA TRP A 229 -5.68 -13.06 17.32
C TRP A 229 -5.30 -12.19 18.52
N THR A 230 -5.65 -10.91 18.48
CA THR A 230 -5.38 -9.98 19.59
C THR A 230 -6.22 -10.30 20.83
N LEU A 231 -7.50 -10.68 20.66
CA LEU A 231 -8.36 -11.13 21.76
C LEU A 231 -7.78 -12.34 22.49
N ARG A 232 -7.27 -13.34 21.74
CA ARG A 232 -6.58 -14.49 22.35
C ARG A 232 -5.38 -14.02 23.18
N THR A 233 -4.58 -13.10 22.67
CA THR A 233 -3.41 -12.55 23.38
C THR A 233 -3.82 -11.77 24.64
N LEU A 234 -4.97 -11.10 24.61
CA LEU A 234 -5.59 -10.41 25.76
C LEU A 234 -6.28 -11.35 26.76
N ASN A 235 -6.07 -12.67 26.63
CA ASN A 235 -6.71 -13.71 27.45
C ASN A 235 -8.25 -13.68 27.40
N ARG A 236 -8.81 -13.42 26.21
CA ARG A 236 -10.24 -13.43 25.89
C ARG A 236 -10.55 -14.55 24.87
N PRO A 237 -10.26 -15.82 25.20
CA PRO A 237 -10.28 -16.92 24.22
C PRO A 237 -11.70 -17.26 23.73
N ASP A 238 -12.76 -17.01 24.49
CA ASP A 238 -14.11 -17.32 24.05
C ASP A 238 -14.57 -16.38 22.94
N GLU A 239 -14.27 -15.08 23.03
CA GLU A 239 -14.56 -14.11 21.99
C GLU A 239 -13.71 -14.35 20.73
N ALA A 240 -12.43 -14.71 20.91
CA ALA A 240 -11.57 -15.11 19.80
C ALA A 240 -12.12 -16.34 19.06
N LEU A 241 -12.56 -17.34 19.81
CA LEU A 241 -13.13 -18.59 19.26
C LEU A 241 -14.41 -18.32 18.44
N GLU A 242 -15.31 -17.48 18.93
CA GLU A 242 -16.52 -17.10 18.20
C GLU A 242 -16.19 -16.48 16.83
N ILE A 243 -15.23 -15.55 16.79
CA ILE A 243 -14.81 -14.90 15.54
C ILE A 243 -14.16 -15.94 14.61
N GLN A 244 -13.25 -16.79 15.09
CA GLN A 244 -12.56 -17.77 14.27
C GLN A 244 -13.51 -18.82 13.68
N LEU A 245 -14.49 -19.29 14.43
CA LEU A 245 -15.53 -20.20 13.93
C LEU A 245 -16.43 -19.56 12.87
N ARG A 246 -16.68 -18.24 12.96
CA ARG A 246 -17.37 -17.51 11.92
C ARG A 246 -16.52 -17.42 10.67
N LEU A 247 -15.21 -17.05 10.79
CA LEU A 247 -14.29 -16.97 9.68
C LEU A 247 -14.12 -18.30 8.96
N GLU A 248 -14.06 -19.43 9.69
CA GLU A 248 -14.05 -20.77 9.13
C GLU A 248 -15.24 -20.97 8.17
N ARG A 249 -16.47 -20.70 8.65
CA ARG A 249 -17.69 -20.86 7.82
C ARG A 249 -17.65 -19.94 6.57
N GLU A 250 -17.18 -18.70 6.73
CA GLU A 250 -17.07 -17.74 5.63
C GLU A 250 -16.05 -18.20 4.57
N CYS A 251 -14.89 -18.72 5.00
CA CYS A 251 -13.86 -19.27 4.13
C CYS A 251 -14.32 -20.54 3.40
N GLU A 252 -15.02 -21.44 4.09
CA GLU A 252 -15.60 -22.65 3.49
C GLU A 252 -16.68 -22.30 2.46
N ALA A 253 -17.58 -21.37 2.78
CA ALA A 253 -18.60 -20.91 1.85
C ALA A 253 -18.02 -20.23 0.59
N ALA A 254 -16.85 -19.62 0.73
CA ALA A 254 -16.10 -19.04 -0.39
C ALA A 254 -15.27 -20.07 -1.19
N GLY A 255 -15.21 -21.33 -0.75
CA GLY A 255 -14.37 -22.36 -1.36
C GLY A 255 -12.86 -22.10 -1.20
N ALA A 256 -12.48 -21.27 -0.23
CA ALA A 256 -11.11 -20.86 0.05
C ALA A 256 -10.76 -21.09 1.55
N PRO A 257 -10.56 -22.33 1.98
CA PRO A 257 -10.15 -22.64 3.33
C PRO A 257 -8.85 -21.92 3.70
N ASP A 258 -8.80 -21.32 4.90
CA ASP A 258 -7.67 -20.52 5.34
C ASP A 258 -6.88 -21.26 6.44
N PRO A 259 -5.62 -21.65 6.17
CA PRO A 259 -4.78 -22.35 7.14
C PRO A 259 -4.48 -21.54 8.41
N TYR A 260 -4.48 -20.20 8.34
CA TYR A 260 -4.31 -19.34 9.52
C TYR A 260 -5.52 -19.36 10.45
N VAL A 261 -6.73 -19.49 9.91
CA VAL A 261 -7.95 -19.71 10.71
C VAL A 261 -7.87 -21.04 11.42
N PHE A 262 -7.43 -22.09 10.75
CA PHE A 262 -7.29 -23.42 11.36
C PHE A 262 -6.18 -23.44 12.43
N GLU A 263 -5.09 -22.72 12.23
CA GLU A 263 -4.03 -22.59 13.24
C GLU A 263 -4.57 -21.92 14.52
N GLU A 264 -5.30 -20.83 14.41
CA GLU A 264 -5.89 -20.15 15.56
C GLU A 264 -6.93 -21.04 16.27
N LEU A 265 -7.77 -21.76 15.53
CA LEU A 265 -8.74 -22.72 16.11
C LEU A 265 -8.04 -23.87 16.83
N GLU A 266 -6.94 -24.41 16.26
CA GLU A 266 -6.11 -25.41 16.93
C GLU A 266 -5.60 -24.88 18.28
N ILE A 267 -5.03 -23.67 18.31
CA ILE A 267 -4.47 -23.05 19.52
C ILE A 267 -5.57 -22.84 20.57
N LEU A 268 -6.72 -22.31 20.17
CA LEU A 268 -7.84 -22.01 21.06
C LEU A 268 -8.44 -23.28 21.67
N TYR A 269 -8.61 -24.34 20.89
CA TYR A 269 -9.11 -25.62 21.42
C TYR A 269 -8.08 -26.33 22.32
N ARG A 270 -6.79 -26.20 22.05
CA ARG A 270 -5.74 -26.70 22.97
C ARG A 270 -5.79 -25.98 24.31
N ALA A 271 -5.95 -24.65 24.29
CA ALA A 271 -6.08 -23.84 25.51
C ALA A 271 -7.31 -24.22 26.35
N LYS A 272 -8.37 -24.72 25.71
CA LYS A 272 -9.60 -25.22 26.35
C LYS A 272 -9.52 -26.72 26.74
N ALA A 273 -8.36 -27.35 26.60
CA ALA A 273 -8.13 -28.80 26.81
C ALA A 273 -8.99 -29.72 25.91
N ASP A 274 -9.54 -29.22 24.81
CA ASP A 274 -10.26 -30.00 23.80
C ASP A 274 -9.28 -30.52 22.76
N VAL A 275 -8.55 -31.59 23.15
CA VAL A 275 -7.50 -32.19 22.32
C VAL A 275 -8.07 -32.80 21.02
N VAL A 276 -9.32 -33.26 21.05
CA VAL A 276 -9.95 -33.89 19.87
C VAL A 276 -10.13 -32.86 18.77
N ARG A 277 -10.80 -31.72 19.06
CA ARG A 277 -10.98 -30.66 18.09
C ARG A 277 -9.67 -30.01 17.68
N ALA A 278 -8.75 -29.80 18.61
CA ALA A 278 -7.43 -29.27 18.30
C ALA A 278 -6.68 -30.13 17.24
N ASN A 279 -6.70 -31.46 17.39
CA ASN A 279 -6.08 -32.35 16.42
C ASN A 279 -6.78 -32.35 15.07
N GLN A 280 -8.12 -32.23 15.04
CA GLN A 280 -8.86 -32.10 13.79
C GLN A 280 -8.44 -30.83 13.01
N TYR A 281 -8.28 -29.69 13.68
CA TYR A 281 -7.81 -28.47 13.01
C TYR A 281 -6.35 -28.54 12.59
N ALA A 282 -5.49 -29.19 13.35
CA ALA A 282 -4.11 -29.44 12.95
C ALA A 282 -4.02 -30.24 11.62
N GLU A 283 -4.86 -31.25 11.43
CA GLU A 283 -4.90 -31.99 10.16
C GLU A 283 -5.50 -31.16 9.01
N ARG A 284 -6.57 -30.41 9.26
CA ARG A 284 -7.16 -29.52 8.26
C ARG A 284 -6.19 -28.45 7.78
N ARG A 285 -5.38 -27.89 8.69
CA ARG A 285 -4.33 -26.92 8.34
C ARG A 285 -3.32 -27.51 7.35
N LYS A 286 -2.86 -28.75 7.57
CA LYS A 286 -1.93 -29.46 6.67
C LYS A 286 -2.52 -29.69 5.28
N SER A 287 -3.84 -29.89 5.20
CA SER A 287 -4.51 -30.17 3.93
C SER A 287 -4.84 -28.89 3.14
N ALA A 288 -4.78 -27.71 3.79
CA ALA A 288 -5.06 -26.41 3.18
C ALA A 288 -3.80 -25.66 2.74
N THR A 289 -2.61 -26.19 3.04
CA THR A 289 -1.30 -25.66 2.65
C THR A 289 -0.82 -26.37 1.39
#